data_916f1728cda9c211290d86d0000ef0e9
#
_entry.id   916f1728cda9c211290d86d0000ef0e9
#
_cell.length_a   1.000
_cell.length_b   1.000
_cell.length_c   1.000
_cell.angle_alpha   90.00
_cell.angle_beta   90.00
_cell.angle_gamma   90.00
#
_symmetry.space_group_name_H-M   'P 1'
#
loop_
_entity.id
_entity.type
_entity.pdbx_description
1 polymer ?
#
loop_
_entity_poly.entity_id
_entity_poly.type
_entity_poly.pdbx_seq_one_letter_code
_entity_poly.pdbx_strand_id
1 'polypeptide(L)'
;VDEFYSVFPNSICDAAISRYTTESYDIYDAYVNDQGWNGDGVIFALGTNGLMYDSLPTLRERMGSDLPLFIITVRAPYATWEDSNNQEMHEFVKANPNTYLIDWYTASEGHSEYFDGDETHVNSTGAQAFIDCIKNAVLPVYE
;
A
#
# COMPACT_ATOMS: atom_id res chain seq x y z
N VAL A 1 10.50 6.80 3.36
CA VAL A 1 11.20 6.18 2.20
C VAL A 1 12.49 5.52 2.64
N ASP A 2 13.34 6.20 3.41
CA ASP A 2 14.62 5.65 3.87
C ASP A 2 14.44 4.40 4.73
N GLU A 3 13.46 4.40 5.62
CA GLU A 3 13.12 3.25 6.45
C GLU A 3 12.69 2.06 5.61
N PHE A 4 11.94 2.31 4.52
CA PHE A 4 11.53 1.27 3.60
C PHE A 4 12.74 0.62 2.91
N TYR A 5 13.66 1.42 2.40
CA TYR A 5 14.87 0.90 1.75
C TYR A 5 15.81 0.17 2.71
N SER A 6 15.75 0.48 4.01
CA SER A 6 16.56 -0.26 5.00
C SER A 6 16.13 -1.72 5.14
N VAL A 7 14.85 -2.02 4.87
CA VAL A 7 14.29 -3.38 4.91
C VAL A 7 14.26 -4.02 3.53
N PHE A 8 13.98 -3.23 2.50
CA PHE A 8 13.86 -3.69 1.11
C PHE A 8 14.83 -2.93 0.20
N PRO A 9 16.16 -3.22 0.30
CA PRO A 9 17.17 -2.42 -0.40
C PRO A 9 17.15 -2.54 -1.92
N ASN A 10 16.54 -3.59 -2.46
CA ASN A 10 16.47 -3.84 -3.91
C ASN A 10 15.08 -3.50 -4.47
N SER A 11 14.35 -2.62 -3.83
CA SER A 11 13.00 -2.23 -4.23
C SER A 11 12.97 -0.87 -4.91
N ILE A 12 11.80 -0.54 -5.48
CA ILE A 12 11.46 0.80 -5.95
C ILE A 12 10.33 1.32 -5.06
N CYS A 13 10.52 2.51 -4.48
CA CYS A 13 9.50 3.22 -3.73
C CYS A 13 9.14 4.49 -4.49
N ASP A 14 8.05 4.44 -5.26
CA ASP A 14 7.57 5.57 -6.05
C ASP A 14 6.43 6.25 -5.32
N ALA A 15 6.71 7.36 -4.70
CA ALA A 15 5.75 8.13 -3.90
C ALA A 15 5.67 9.57 -4.40
N ALA A 16 4.46 10.12 -4.43
CA ALA A 16 4.22 11.50 -4.79
C ALA A 16 3.05 12.07 -3.99
N ILE A 17 3.12 13.37 -3.70
CA ILE A 17 2.06 14.11 -3.03
C ILE A 17 0.79 14.08 -3.89
N SER A 18 -0.37 13.85 -3.27
CA SER A 18 -1.70 13.85 -3.91
C SER A 18 -1.85 12.84 -5.04
N ARG A 19 -1.11 11.74 -5.01
CA ARG A 19 -1.27 10.67 -5.99
C ARG A 19 -2.58 9.92 -5.75
N TYR A 20 -3.36 9.76 -6.82
CA TYR A 20 -4.64 9.04 -6.77
C TYR A 20 -4.46 7.53 -6.96
N THR A 21 -5.43 6.77 -6.47
CA THR A 21 -5.47 5.30 -6.60
C THR A 21 -5.42 4.85 -8.06
N THR A 22 -6.12 5.56 -8.95
CA THR A 22 -6.21 5.23 -10.38
C THR A 22 -4.93 5.52 -11.18
N GLU A 23 -3.93 6.14 -10.57
CA GLU A 23 -2.61 6.28 -11.19
C GLU A 23 -1.76 5.00 -11.07
N SER A 24 -2.14 4.08 -10.18
CA SER A 24 -1.34 2.90 -9.83
C SER A 24 -1.01 2.00 -11.02
N TYR A 25 -2.00 1.68 -11.84
CA TYR A 25 -1.79 0.70 -12.92
C TYR A 25 -0.98 1.28 -14.09
N ASP A 26 -1.09 2.57 -14.37
CA ASP A 26 -0.26 3.22 -15.39
C ASP A 26 1.19 3.36 -14.92
N ILE A 27 1.41 3.64 -13.64
CA ILE A 27 2.75 3.67 -13.04
C ILE A 27 3.38 2.28 -13.10
N TYR A 28 2.63 1.26 -12.74
CA TYR A 28 3.08 -0.13 -12.84
C TYR A 28 3.49 -0.48 -14.27
N ASP A 29 2.64 -0.18 -15.24
CA ASP A 29 2.92 -0.46 -16.65
C ASP A 29 4.18 0.26 -17.14
N ALA A 30 4.41 1.49 -16.70
CA ALA A 30 5.60 2.25 -17.06
C ALA A 30 6.89 1.59 -16.55
N TYR A 31 6.88 1.10 -15.30
CA TYR A 31 8.05 0.38 -14.76
C TYR A 31 8.31 -0.92 -15.50
N VAL A 32 7.27 -1.68 -15.81
CA VAL A 32 7.43 -2.96 -16.54
C VAL A 32 7.85 -2.72 -17.99
N ASN A 33 7.14 -1.85 -18.71
CA ASN A 33 7.31 -1.70 -20.15
C ASN A 33 8.49 -0.79 -20.51
N ASP A 34 8.72 0.28 -19.77
CA ASP A 34 9.75 1.27 -20.12
C ASP A 34 11.08 0.98 -19.42
N GLN A 35 11.07 0.36 -18.24
CA GLN A 35 12.26 0.12 -17.45
C GLN A 35 12.59 -1.37 -17.25
N GLY A 36 11.74 -2.26 -17.75
CA GLY A 36 11.97 -3.70 -17.66
C GLY A 36 11.90 -4.27 -16.25
N TRP A 37 11.12 -3.64 -15.35
CA TRP A 37 10.96 -4.14 -13.98
C TRP A 37 10.37 -5.55 -13.97
N ASN A 38 11.00 -6.44 -13.20
CA ASN A 38 10.61 -7.84 -13.06
C ASN A 38 10.71 -8.31 -11.60
N GLY A 39 10.32 -7.48 -10.66
CA GLY A 39 10.40 -7.75 -9.22
C GLY A 39 9.47 -8.86 -8.75
N ASP A 40 9.49 -9.11 -7.44
CA ASP A 40 8.86 -10.26 -6.82
C ASP A 40 7.47 -9.96 -6.23
N GLY A 41 7.06 -8.72 -6.21
CA GLY A 41 5.76 -8.32 -5.67
C GLY A 41 5.52 -6.82 -5.78
N VAL A 42 4.28 -6.42 -5.55
CA VAL A 42 3.85 -5.01 -5.59
C VAL A 42 3.15 -4.66 -4.28
N ILE A 43 3.47 -3.49 -3.74
CA ILE A 43 2.78 -2.92 -2.58
C ILE A 43 1.99 -1.70 -3.05
N PHE A 44 0.67 -1.74 -2.83
CA PHE A 44 -0.25 -0.65 -3.13
C PHE A 44 -0.52 0.14 -1.84
N ALA A 45 -0.15 1.42 -1.84
CA ALA A 45 -0.26 2.31 -0.67
C ALA A 45 -0.87 3.67 -1.05
N LEU A 46 -1.94 3.68 -1.84
CA LEU A 46 -2.51 4.90 -2.43
C LEU A 46 -3.91 5.26 -1.93
N GLY A 47 -4.43 4.57 -0.92
CA GLY A 47 -5.81 4.77 -0.48
C GLY A 47 -6.12 6.07 0.28
N THR A 48 -5.12 6.91 0.53
CA THR A 48 -5.29 8.13 1.33
C THR A 48 -5.92 9.30 0.56
N ASN A 49 -5.73 9.36 -0.76
CA ASN A 49 -6.03 10.54 -1.57
C ASN A 49 -7.26 10.40 -2.48
N GLY A 50 -8.30 9.75 -2.04
CA GLY A 50 -9.56 9.65 -2.80
C GLY A 50 -10.10 8.24 -2.89
N LEU A 51 -11.19 8.09 -3.61
CA LEU A 51 -11.89 6.82 -3.78
C LEU A 51 -11.06 5.83 -4.61
N MET A 52 -11.35 4.55 -4.44
CA MET A 52 -10.62 3.46 -5.10
C MET A 52 -10.98 3.28 -6.58
N TYR A 53 -12.23 3.58 -6.96
CA TYR A 53 -12.72 3.33 -8.33
C TYR A 53 -12.36 1.91 -8.79
N ASP A 54 -11.79 1.75 -9.98
CA ASP A 54 -11.37 0.48 -10.57
C ASP A 54 -9.90 0.12 -10.30
N SER A 55 -9.25 0.84 -9.38
CA SER A 55 -7.79 0.75 -9.21
C SER A 55 -7.28 -0.66 -8.91
N LEU A 56 -7.89 -1.36 -7.97
CA LEU A 56 -7.41 -2.68 -7.56
C LEU A 56 -7.68 -3.76 -8.63
N PRO A 57 -8.89 -3.89 -9.17
CA PRO A 57 -9.12 -4.86 -10.25
C PRO A 57 -8.24 -4.60 -11.48
N THR A 58 -8.08 -3.34 -11.86
CA THR A 58 -7.27 -2.98 -13.02
C THR A 58 -5.79 -3.25 -12.79
N LEU A 59 -5.26 -2.89 -11.62
CA LEU A 59 -3.88 -3.19 -11.26
C LEU A 59 -3.63 -4.71 -11.28
N ARG A 60 -4.50 -5.49 -10.66
CA ARG A 60 -4.39 -6.95 -10.65
C ARG A 60 -4.42 -7.53 -12.07
N GLU A 61 -5.27 -7.01 -12.95
CA GLU A 61 -5.31 -7.43 -14.34
C GLU A 61 -3.99 -7.16 -15.07
N ARG A 62 -3.41 -5.96 -14.87
CA ARG A 62 -2.12 -5.60 -15.48
C ARG A 62 -0.97 -6.44 -14.94
N MET A 63 -0.99 -6.78 -13.66
CA MET A 63 0.03 -7.62 -13.02
C MET A 63 -0.07 -9.10 -13.40
N GLY A 64 -1.25 -9.58 -13.79
CA GLY A 64 -1.53 -11.00 -13.85
C GLY A 64 -1.79 -11.59 -12.47
N SER A 65 -1.86 -12.92 -12.35
CA SER A 65 -2.22 -13.61 -11.10
C SER A 65 -1.05 -14.15 -10.29
N ASP A 66 0.14 -14.26 -10.90
CA ASP A 66 1.29 -14.93 -10.28
C ASP A 66 2.11 -14.02 -9.36
N LEU A 67 2.01 -12.71 -9.54
CA LEU A 67 2.78 -11.74 -8.77
C LEU A 67 2.00 -11.34 -7.52
N PRO A 68 2.57 -11.52 -6.30
CA PRO A 68 1.89 -11.10 -5.07
C PRO A 68 1.58 -9.60 -5.04
N LEU A 69 0.36 -9.26 -4.64
CA LEU A 69 -0.08 -7.88 -4.43
C LEU A 69 -0.39 -7.68 -2.95
N PHE A 70 0.29 -6.72 -2.34
CA PHE A 70 0.07 -6.32 -0.95
C PHE A 70 -0.65 -4.98 -0.94
N ILE A 71 -1.72 -4.88 -0.16
CA ILE A 71 -2.59 -3.70 -0.12
C ILE A 71 -2.59 -3.14 1.30
N ILE A 72 -2.19 -1.88 1.44
CA ILE A 72 -2.12 -1.23 2.75
C ILE A 72 -3.42 -0.48 3.02
N THR A 73 -4.09 -0.80 4.13
CA THR A 73 -5.24 -0.04 4.62
C THR A 73 -4.80 1.34 5.09
N VAL A 74 -5.74 2.27 5.14
CA VAL A 74 -5.41 3.67 5.41
C VAL A 74 -5.95 4.14 6.75
N ARG A 75 -5.20 5.05 7.38
CA ARG A 75 -5.62 5.84 8.52
C ARG A 75 -5.69 7.30 8.07
N ALA A 76 -6.90 7.79 7.87
CA ALA A 76 -7.18 9.15 7.43
C ALA A 76 -8.55 9.58 8.00
N PRO A 77 -8.65 9.85 9.33
CA PRO A 77 -9.94 10.01 10.00
C PRO A 77 -10.76 11.20 9.51
N TYR A 78 -10.13 12.15 8.85
CA TYR A 78 -10.82 13.32 8.29
C TYR A 78 -11.24 13.12 6.82
N ALA A 79 -10.89 12.00 6.22
CA ALA A 79 -11.26 11.68 4.84
C ALA A 79 -12.59 10.90 4.80
N THR A 80 -13.52 11.35 3.97
CA THR A 80 -14.84 10.71 3.85
C THR A 80 -14.77 9.31 3.21
N TRP A 81 -13.67 8.99 2.54
CA TRP A 81 -13.46 7.71 1.86
C TRP A 81 -12.68 6.67 2.69
N GLU A 82 -12.25 6.97 3.90
CA GLU A 82 -11.46 6.04 4.72
C GLU A 82 -12.15 4.69 4.89
N ASP A 83 -13.39 4.71 5.39
CA ASP A 83 -14.11 3.47 5.68
C ASP A 83 -14.42 2.67 4.42
N SER A 84 -14.89 3.34 3.37
CA SER A 84 -15.23 2.66 2.12
C SER A 84 -14.00 2.08 1.42
N ASN A 85 -12.88 2.81 1.42
CA ASN A 85 -11.63 2.32 0.84
C ASN A 85 -11.11 1.09 1.60
N ASN A 86 -11.09 1.16 2.93
CA ASN A 86 -10.64 0.03 3.73
C ASN A 86 -11.54 -1.19 3.56
N GLN A 87 -12.85 -0.99 3.48
CA GLN A 87 -13.78 -2.09 3.21
C GLN A 87 -13.51 -2.72 1.84
N GLU A 88 -13.33 -1.93 0.80
CA GLU A 88 -12.97 -2.43 -0.54
C GLU A 88 -11.67 -3.24 -0.52
N MET A 89 -10.66 -2.75 0.20
CA MET A 89 -9.38 -3.45 0.32
C MET A 89 -9.54 -4.82 0.97
N HIS A 90 -10.28 -4.91 2.08
CA HIS A 90 -10.58 -6.18 2.74
C HIS A 90 -11.33 -7.15 1.81
N GLU A 91 -12.36 -6.66 1.14
CA GLU A 91 -13.16 -7.47 0.21
C GLU A 91 -12.33 -7.96 -0.98
N PHE A 92 -11.48 -7.09 -1.54
CA PHE A 92 -10.63 -7.44 -2.67
C PHE A 92 -9.62 -8.53 -2.31
N VAL A 93 -8.96 -8.41 -1.17
CA VAL A 93 -8.03 -9.44 -0.68
C VAL A 93 -8.74 -10.77 -0.48
N LYS A 94 -9.94 -10.74 0.08
CA LYS A 94 -10.73 -11.95 0.33
C LYS A 94 -11.18 -12.64 -0.95
N ALA A 95 -11.47 -11.87 -2.00
CA ALA A 95 -12.03 -12.37 -3.25
C ALA A 95 -10.98 -12.74 -4.30
N ASN A 96 -9.72 -12.35 -4.11
CA ASN A 96 -8.67 -12.52 -5.12
C ASN A 96 -7.49 -13.31 -4.55
N PRO A 97 -7.05 -14.38 -5.22
CA PRO A 97 -5.88 -15.13 -4.77
C PRO A 97 -4.60 -14.29 -4.92
N ASN A 98 -3.58 -14.65 -4.13
CA ASN A 98 -2.26 -14.01 -4.16
C ASN A 98 -2.31 -12.50 -3.87
N THR A 99 -3.31 -12.06 -3.09
CA THR A 99 -3.44 -10.72 -2.54
C THR A 99 -3.37 -10.78 -1.03
N TYR A 100 -2.70 -9.81 -0.42
CA TYR A 100 -2.44 -9.80 1.02
C TYR A 100 -2.72 -8.42 1.58
N LEU A 101 -3.33 -8.38 2.76
CA LEU A 101 -3.62 -7.12 3.44
C LEU A 101 -2.46 -6.74 4.37
N ILE A 102 -2.05 -5.48 4.30
CA ILE A 102 -1.18 -4.87 5.30
C ILE A 102 -2.08 -3.92 6.10
N ASP A 103 -2.48 -4.33 7.29
CA ASP A 103 -3.55 -3.66 8.03
C ASP A 103 -3.01 -2.53 8.92
N TRP A 104 -2.57 -1.46 8.29
CA TRP A 104 -2.10 -0.27 8.98
C TRP A 104 -3.20 0.42 9.79
N TYR A 105 -4.43 0.40 9.30
CA TYR A 105 -5.56 0.98 10.03
C TYR A 105 -5.68 0.37 11.42
N THR A 106 -5.67 -0.94 11.54
CA THR A 106 -5.75 -1.63 12.83
C THR A 106 -4.46 -1.47 13.65
N ALA A 107 -3.30 -1.59 13.00
CA ALA A 107 -2.01 -1.48 13.68
C ALA A 107 -1.77 -0.08 14.27
N SER A 108 -2.32 0.96 13.67
CA SER A 108 -2.17 2.34 14.14
C SER A 108 -3.27 2.80 15.10
N GLU A 109 -4.28 1.98 15.37
CA GLU A 109 -5.40 2.37 16.22
C GLU A 109 -4.92 2.67 17.64
N GLY A 110 -5.33 3.84 18.17
CA GLY A 110 -4.96 4.27 19.51
C GLY A 110 -3.52 4.79 19.65
N HIS A 111 -2.78 4.90 18.57
CA HIS A 111 -1.37 5.31 18.57
C HIS A 111 -1.18 6.75 18.07
N SER A 112 -1.68 7.72 18.82
CA SER A 112 -1.52 9.14 18.46
C SER A 112 -0.06 9.57 18.35
N GLU A 113 0.86 8.88 19.03
CA GLU A 113 2.29 9.14 18.99
C GLU A 113 2.95 8.83 17.62
N TYR A 114 2.22 8.18 16.74
CA TYR A 114 2.72 7.87 15.38
C TYR A 114 2.56 9.05 14.41
N PHE A 115 1.76 10.05 14.76
CA PHE A 115 1.29 11.05 13.80
C PHE A 115 1.64 12.48 14.21
N ASP A 116 1.70 13.38 13.21
CA ASP A 116 2.02 14.81 13.36
C ASP A 116 0.79 15.67 13.67
N GLY A 117 -0.25 15.22 14.17
CA GLY A 117 -1.40 16.04 14.58
C GLY A 117 -2.59 16.01 13.64
N ASP A 118 -2.41 15.58 12.40
CA ASP A 118 -3.51 15.33 11.46
C ASP A 118 -4.01 13.88 11.52
N GLU A 119 -3.42 13.06 12.35
CA GLU A 119 -3.72 11.64 12.54
C GLU A 119 -3.64 10.82 11.26
N THR A 120 -2.92 11.32 10.26
CA THR A 120 -2.74 10.67 8.94
C THR A 120 -1.27 10.57 8.56
N HIS A 121 -0.53 11.69 8.60
CA HIS A 121 0.88 11.72 8.27
C HIS A 121 1.74 11.27 9.44
N VAL A 122 2.52 10.23 9.21
CA VAL A 122 3.38 9.65 10.25
C VAL A 122 4.59 10.53 10.53
N ASN A 123 4.97 10.60 11.80
CA ASN A 123 6.26 11.13 12.24
C ASN A 123 7.32 10.00 12.20
N SER A 124 8.52 10.23 12.74
CA SER A 124 9.58 9.22 12.71
C SER A 124 9.21 7.93 13.47
N THR A 125 8.49 8.05 14.60
CA THR A 125 8.00 6.90 15.37
C THR A 125 6.96 6.12 14.56
N GLY A 126 6.02 6.82 13.95
CA GLY A 126 4.99 6.22 13.09
C GLY A 126 5.57 5.61 11.82
N ALA A 127 6.59 6.23 11.22
CA ALA A 127 7.26 5.70 10.04
C ALA A 127 7.90 4.33 10.34
N GLN A 128 8.57 4.20 11.50
CA GLN A 128 9.14 2.91 11.91
C GLN A 128 8.03 1.86 12.12
N ALA A 129 6.95 2.23 12.80
CA ALA A 129 5.81 1.33 13.02
C ALA A 129 5.16 0.92 11.69
N PHE A 130 5.05 1.84 10.74
CA PHE A 130 4.51 1.59 9.41
C PHE A 130 5.38 0.57 8.63
N ILE A 131 6.68 0.75 8.66
CA ILE A 131 7.62 -0.18 8.02
C ILE A 131 7.60 -1.55 8.69
N ASP A 132 7.51 -1.61 10.02
CA ASP A 132 7.37 -2.88 10.74
C ASP A 132 6.07 -3.61 10.36
N CYS A 133 4.99 -2.87 10.18
CA CYS A 133 3.70 -3.41 9.70
C CYS A 133 3.85 -4.02 8.31
N ILE A 134 4.50 -3.33 7.39
CA ILE A 134 4.79 -3.84 6.05
C ILE A 134 5.67 -5.09 6.12
N LYS A 135 6.79 -5.02 6.83
CA LYS A 135 7.73 -6.12 6.99
C LYS A 135 7.05 -7.39 7.50
N ASN A 136 6.25 -7.25 8.55
CA ASN A 136 5.57 -8.38 9.19
C ASN A 136 4.51 -9.04 8.30
N ALA A 137 3.97 -8.31 7.34
CA ALA A 137 3.00 -8.85 6.38
C ALA A 137 3.68 -9.43 5.12
N VAL A 138 4.75 -8.81 4.65
CA VAL A 138 5.38 -9.14 3.37
C VAL A 138 6.36 -10.31 3.49
N LEU A 139 7.30 -10.26 4.45
CA LEU A 139 8.37 -11.25 4.53
C LEU A 139 7.86 -12.71 4.68
N PRO A 140 6.82 -12.99 5.49
CA PRO A 140 6.32 -14.37 5.61
C PRO A 140 5.82 -15.00 4.31
N VAL A 141 5.39 -14.20 3.34
CA VAL A 141 4.93 -14.69 2.03
C VAL A 141 6.06 -15.29 1.22
N TYR A 142 7.29 -14.86 1.44
CA TYR A 142 8.48 -15.30 0.71
C TYR A 142 9.36 -16.30 1.47
N GLU A 143 8.96 -16.65 2.68
CA GLU A 143 9.69 -17.61 3.53
C GLU A 143 9.37 -19.07 3.22
#